data_9db65028deeae0947de3bbcd92521d28
#
_entry.id   9db65028deeae0947de3bbcd92521d28
#
_cell.length_a   1.000
_cell.length_b   1.000
_cell.length_c   1.000
_cell.angle_alpha   90.00
_cell.angle_beta   90.00
_cell.angle_gamma   90.00
#
_symmetry.space_group_name_H-M   'P 1'
#
loop_
_entity.id
_entity.type
_entity.pdbx_description
1 polymer ?
#
loop_
_entity_poly.entity_id
_entity_poly.type
_entity_poly.pdbx_seq_one_letter_code
_entity_poly.pdbx_strand_id
1 'polypeptide(L)'
;GDYGVTGNQDFGNYLSLSTMSSFGSYYYNGQYFTVWGAGKNPNPGLKWEKGKNWNIGVDFSMFKGILSGSVNYYNRKQQDLLGDYNVPVPPYLFSTTFVNVGTMRNTGIEVDLNIQAVKMKDFSYTVNLVGATNENKFLKFSNNEFTGQNYYDLANMESPNQPGKLQRIEEGQRLGNYYTWKYAGIDADG
;
A
#
# COMPACT_ATOMS: atom_id res chain seq x y z
N GLY A 1 5.96 -20.46 15.76
CA GLY A 1 6.08 -19.41 14.76
C GLY A 1 6.00 -19.97 13.37
N ASP A 2 5.64 -19.13 12.42
CA ASP A 2 5.47 -19.50 11.02
C ASP A 2 6.15 -18.47 10.10
N TYR A 3 6.51 -18.95 8.93
CA TYR A 3 7.01 -18.12 7.83
C TYR A 3 6.35 -18.55 6.52
N GLY A 4 5.86 -17.60 5.76
CA GLY A 4 5.22 -17.85 4.48
C GLY A 4 5.61 -16.82 3.42
N VAL A 5 5.65 -17.28 2.16
CA VAL A 5 5.80 -16.41 0.98
C VAL A 5 4.60 -16.61 0.08
N THR A 6 3.95 -15.52 -0.27
CA THR A 6 2.78 -15.50 -1.15
C THR A 6 3.03 -14.63 -2.37
N GLY A 7 2.49 -15.01 -3.51
CA GLY A 7 2.47 -14.20 -4.72
C GLY A 7 1.08 -13.61 -4.94
N ASN A 8 1.02 -12.37 -5.39
CA ASN A 8 -0.21 -11.74 -5.86
C ASN A 8 -0.04 -11.36 -7.34
N GLN A 9 -1.00 -11.78 -8.17
CA GLN A 9 -1.07 -11.48 -9.60
C GLN A 9 -2.37 -10.76 -9.98
N ASP A 10 -3.09 -10.23 -9.00
CA ASP A 10 -4.36 -9.53 -9.22
C ASP A 10 -4.11 -8.13 -9.80
N PHE A 11 -3.75 -8.11 -11.07
CA PHE A 11 -3.58 -6.91 -11.86
C PHE A 11 -4.11 -7.15 -13.29
N GLY A 12 -4.48 -6.07 -13.98
CA GLY A 12 -5.11 -6.12 -15.29
C GLY A 12 -4.28 -6.88 -16.34
N ASN A 13 -4.97 -7.50 -17.25
CA ASN A 13 -4.36 -8.25 -18.37
C ASN A 13 -3.57 -7.32 -19.30
N TYR A 14 -2.52 -7.86 -19.92
CA TYR A 14 -1.72 -7.18 -20.94
C TYR A 14 -0.99 -5.91 -20.49
N LEU A 15 -0.79 -5.71 -19.18
CA LEU A 15 -0.08 -4.52 -18.66
C LEU A 15 1.39 -4.48 -19.08
N SER A 16 2.02 -5.63 -19.25
CA SER A 16 3.41 -5.76 -19.71
C SER A 16 3.60 -5.46 -21.20
N LEU A 17 2.54 -5.52 -22.01
CA LEU A 17 2.63 -5.45 -23.46
C LEU A 17 2.37 -4.02 -23.97
N SER A 18 2.94 -3.74 -25.14
CA SER A 18 2.52 -2.60 -25.97
C SER A 18 1.14 -2.89 -26.54
N THR A 19 0.17 -2.04 -26.20
CA THR A 19 -1.19 -2.13 -26.73
C THR A 19 -1.46 -0.97 -27.67
N MET A 20 -2.30 -1.19 -28.68
CA MET A 20 -2.77 -0.14 -29.57
C MET A 20 -4.05 0.47 -29.02
N SER A 21 -4.16 1.78 -29.12
CA SER A 21 -5.39 2.52 -28.83
C SER A 21 -5.77 3.41 -29.99
N SER A 22 -7.07 3.67 -30.16
CA SER A 22 -7.55 4.63 -31.16
C SER A 22 -7.44 6.05 -30.62
N PHE A 23 -6.91 6.95 -31.43
CA PHE A 23 -6.72 8.37 -31.12
C PHE A 23 -7.67 9.29 -31.91
N GLY A 24 -8.79 8.75 -32.34
CA GLY A 24 -9.75 9.46 -33.17
C GLY A 24 -9.72 9.00 -34.62
N SER A 25 -10.19 9.84 -35.52
CA SER A 25 -10.23 9.55 -36.94
C SER A 25 -9.83 10.76 -37.77
N TYR A 26 -9.29 10.51 -38.97
CA TYR A 26 -9.06 11.54 -39.97
C TYR A 26 -9.93 11.27 -41.20
N TYR A 27 -10.28 12.36 -41.88
CA TYR A 27 -11.09 12.31 -43.10
C TYR A 27 -10.17 12.37 -44.34
N TYR A 28 -10.31 11.38 -45.21
CA TYR A 28 -9.56 11.36 -46.47
C TYR A 28 -10.41 10.74 -47.58
N ASN A 29 -10.41 11.36 -48.73
CA ASN A 29 -11.10 10.89 -49.96
C ASN A 29 -12.55 10.43 -49.73
N GLY A 30 -13.34 11.24 -48.99
CA GLY A 30 -14.75 10.93 -48.74
C GLY A 30 -15.04 9.95 -47.60
N GLN A 31 -14.02 9.48 -46.91
CA GLN A 31 -14.16 8.45 -45.84
C GLN A 31 -13.42 8.84 -44.58
N TYR A 32 -13.87 8.33 -43.41
CA TYR A 32 -13.20 8.44 -42.13
C TYR A 32 -12.35 7.20 -41.86
N PHE A 33 -11.11 7.42 -41.47
CA PHE A 33 -10.16 6.37 -41.10
C PHE A 33 -9.79 6.52 -39.63
N THR A 34 -9.87 5.45 -38.85
CA THR A 34 -9.44 5.43 -37.44
C THR A 34 -7.91 5.48 -37.35
N VAL A 35 -7.42 6.40 -36.54
CA VAL A 35 -5.98 6.51 -36.20
C VAL A 35 -5.67 5.59 -35.01
N TRP A 36 -4.68 4.73 -35.18
CA TRP A 36 -4.20 3.83 -34.14
C TRP A 36 -2.77 4.16 -33.78
N GLY A 37 -2.46 4.09 -32.50
CA GLY A 37 -1.09 4.29 -32.00
C GLY A 37 -0.87 3.57 -30.67
N ALA A 38 0.34 3.68 -30.12
CA ALA A 38 0.65 3.09 -28.82
C ALA A 38 -0.28 3.67 -27.74
N GLY A 39 -0.91 2.83 -26.93
CA GLY A 39 -1.86 3.23 -25.90
C GLY A 39 -1.23 3.43 -24.53
N LYS A 40 -0.02 2.91 -24.31
CA LYS A 40 0.72 3.00 -23.04
C LYS A 40 2.19 2.67 -23.24
N ASN A 41 3.02 3.00 -22.26
CA ASN A 41 4.39 2.49 -22.19
C ASN A 41 4.36 1.00 -21.83
N PRO A 42 5.00 0.11 -22.61
CA PRO A 42 5.14 -1.30 -22.26
C PRO A 42 6.17 -1.50 -21.15
N ASN A 43 5.97 -2.52 -20.33
CA ASN A 43 6.98 -2.97 -19.38
C ASN A 43 7.05 -4.52 -19.36
N PRO A 44 7.88 -5.13 -20.20
CA PRO A 44 8.03 -6.58 -20.23
C PRO A 44 8.66 -7.17 -18.97
N GLY A 45 9.25 -6.32 -18.10
CA GLY A 45 9.85 -6.72 -16.83
C GLY A 45 8.87 -6.86 -15.67
N LEU A 46 7.56 -6.71 -15.89
CA LEU A 46 6.55 -6.85 -14.83
C LEU A 46 6.58 -8.24 -14.19
N LYS A 47 6.50 -8.24 -12.86
CA LYS A 47 6.52 -9.44 -12.01
C LYS A 47 5.31 -9.44 -11.10
N TRP A 48 5.07 -10.59 -10.48
CA TRP A 48 4.11 -10.71 -9.39
C TRP A 48 4.61 -9.99 -8.14
N GLU A 49 3.70 -9.38 -7.41
CA GLU A 49 3.96 -8.90 -6.07
C GLU A 49 4.28 -10.06 -5.12
N LYS A 50 5.16 -9.85 -4.16
CA LYS A 50 5.59 -10.87 -3.19
C LYS A 50 5.30 -10.44 -1.77
N GLY A 51 4.50 -11.23 -1.07
CA GLY A 51 4.29 -11.12 0.37
C GLY A 51 5.23 -12.07 1.11
N LYS A 52 6.05 -11.53 2.02
CA LYS A 52 6.86 -12.30 2.97
C LYS A 52 6.33 -12.03 4.36
N ASN A 53 5.79 -13.05 4.98
CA ASN A 53 5.15 -12.94 6.27
C ASN A 53 5.85 -13.88 7.27
N TRP A 54 6.10 -13.39 8.44
CA TRP A 54 6.53 -14.22 9.56
C TRP A 54 5.85 -13.77 10.85
N ASN A 55 5.58 -14.75 11.70
CA ASN A 55 4.90 -14.58 12.95
C ASN A 55 5.59 -15.41 14.02
N ILE A 56 5.77 -14.85 15.20
CA ILE A 56 6.28 -15.54 16.38
C ILE A 56 5.29 -15.28 17.51
N GLY A 57 4.76 -16.37 18.08
CA GLY A 57 3.81 -16.29 19.18
C GLY A 57 4.17 -17.23 20.32
N VAL A 58 3.72 -16.85 21.49
CA VAL A 58 3.80 -17.64 22.72
C VAL A 58 2.41 -17.69 23.32
N ASP A 59 1.93 -18.92 23.48
CA ASP A 59 0.72 -19.23 24.27
C ASP A 59 1.15 -19.67 25.66
N PHE A 60 0.48 -19.20 26.69
CA PHE A 60 0.78 -19.56 28.06
C PHE A 60 -0.46 -19.81 28.88
N SER A 61 -0.30 -20.69 29.87
CA SER A 61 -1.31 -20.95 30.90
C SER A 61 -0.61 -21.09 32.24
N MET A 62 -0.96 -20.26 33.20
CA MET A 62 -0.30 -20.14 34.49
C MET A 62 -1.33 -20.26 35.61
N PHE A 63 -0.84 -20.58 36.83
CA PHE A 63 -1.65 -20.69 38.04
C PHE A 63 -2.85 -21.65 37.89
N LYS A 64 -2.62 -22.86 37.33
CA LYS A 64 -3.67 -23.87 37.06
C LYS A 64 -4.82 -23.34 36.17
N GLY A 65 -4.49 -22.47 35.18
CA GLY A 65 -5.45 -21.95 34.24
C GLY A 65 -6.17 -20.68 34.70
N ILE A 66 -5.77 -20.08 35.83
CA ILE A 66 -6.31 -18.77 36.25
C ILE A 66 -5.91 -17.68 35.31
N LEU A 67 -4.68 -17.69 34.83
CA LEU A 67 -4.20 -16.76 33.82
C LEU A 67 -3.78 -17.54 32.59
N SER A 68 -4.39 -17.27 31.46
CA SER A 68 -3.98 -17.79 30.14
C SER A 68 -3.98 -16.68 29.11
N GLY A 69 -3.29 -16.89 28.02
CA GLY A 69 -3.25 -15.90 26.97
C GLY A 69 -2.22 -16.21 25.90
N SER A 70 -2.12 -15.30 24.96
CA SER A 70 -1.12 -15.34 23.90
C SER A 70 -0.48 -13.97 23.69
N VAL A 71 0.76 -13.99 23.26
CA VAL A 71 1.47 -12.80 22.77
C VAL A 71 2.06 -13.16 21.42
N ASN A 72 1.67 -12.41 20.38
CA ASN A 72 2.11 -12.62 19.03
C ASN A 72 2.83 -11.38 18.50
N TYR A 73 3.95 -11.56 17.83
CA TYR A 73 4.61 -10.53 17.04
C TYR A 73 4.59 -10.95 15.58
N TYR A 74 4.15 -10.06 14.71
CA TYR A 74 4.11 -10.31 13.28
C TYR A 74 4.90 -9.26 12.50
N ASN A 75 5.42 -9.70 11.34
CA ASN A 75 6.05 -8.83 10.35
C ASN A 75 5.63 -9.31 8.95
N ARG A 76 4.89 -8.46 8.26
CA ARG A 76 4.41 -8.69 6.91
C ARG A 76 5.06 -7.68 5.99
N LYS A 77 5.83 -8.17 5.02
CA LYS A 77 6.52 -7.33 4.03
C LYS A 77 5.99 -7.65 2.64
N GLN A 78 5.37 -6.67 2.00
CA GLN A 78 4.98 -6.73 0.60
C GLN A 78 6.06 -6.07 -0.25
N GLN A 79 6.56 -6.78 -1.25
CA GLN A 79 7.62 -6.34 -2.15
C GLN A 79 7.13 -6.39 -3.59
N ASP A 80 7.81 -5.64 -4.45
CA ASP A 80 7.49 -5.58 -5.87
C ASP A 80 6.03 -5.11 -6.14
N LEU A 81 5.50 -4.24 -5.25
CA LEU A 81 4.16 -3.65 -5.43
C LEU A 81 4.08 -2.95 -6.78
N LEU A 82 2.98 -3.18 -7.46
CA LEU A 82 2.69 -2.64 -8.77
C LEU A 82 2.04 -1.25 -8.66
N GLY A 83 2.45 -0.35 -9.52
CA GLY A 83 1.86 0.98 -9.60
C GLY A 83 2.37 1.81 -10.76
N ASP A 84 1.70 2.91 -11.01
CA ASP A 84 2.12 3.92 -11.99
C ASP A 84 3.32 4.69 -11.46
N TYR A 85 4.34 4.81 -12.29
CA TYR A 85 5.57 5.52 -12.01
C TYR A 85 5.79 6.61 -13.06
N ASN A 86 6.16 7.81 -12.63
CA ASN A 86 6.43 8.93 -13.53
C ASN A 86 7.77 8.72 -14.22
N VAL A 87 7.76 8.84 -15.54
CA VAL A 87 8.93 8.68 -16.39
C VAL A 87 9.11 9.88 -17.33
N PRO A 88 10.34 10.20 -17.75
CA PRO A 88 10.59 11.32 -18.65
C PRO A 88 10.06 11.05 -20.05
N VAL A 89 9.55 12.08 -20.70
CA VAL A 89 9.16 12.07 -22.12
C VAL A 89 10.03 13.09 -22.85
N PRO A 90 10.90 12.68 -23.77
CA PRO A 90 11.35 11.34 -24.12
C PRO A 90 12.30 10.72 -23.09
N PRO A 91 12.70 9.45 -23.16
CA PRO A 91 12.48 8.52 -24.28
C PRO A 91 11.15 7.76 -24.23
N TYR A 92 10.41 7.84 -23.12
CA TYR A 92 9.10 7.19 -23.03
C TYR A 92 8.04 7.95 -23.86
N LEU A 93 7.03 7.21 -24.35
CA LEU A 93 5.94 7.81 -25.11
C LEU A 93 4.92 8.54 -24.24
N PHE A 94 4.75 8.07 -23.01
CA PHE A 94 3.81 8.63 -22.03
C PHE A 94 4.55 8.93 -20.73
N SER A 95 4.04 9.88 -19.95
CA SER A 95 4.65 10.35 -18.71
C SER A 95 4.58 9.36 -17.55
N THR A 96 3.84 8.25 -17.70
CA THR A 96 3.73 7.19 -16.70
C THR A 96 3.96 5.82 -17.31
N THR A 97 4.49 4.90 -16.52
CA THR A 97 4.60 3.48 -16.85
C THR A 97 4.27 2.62 -15.63
N PHE A 98 3.70 1.45 -15.86
CA PHE A 98 3.34 0.52 -14.80
C PHE A 98 4.52 -0.36 -14.43
N VAL A 99 4.94 -0.35 -13.16
CA VAL A 99 6.20 -0.96 -12.71
C VAL A 99 6.09 -1.59 -11.31
N ASN A 100 7.02 -2.50 -10.99
CA ASN A 100 7.18 -3.09 -9.66
C ASN A 100 8.18 -2.27 -8.84
N VAL A 101 7.72 -1.28 -8.10
CA VAL A 101 8.61 -0.37 -7.34
C VAL A 101 8.32 -0.29 -5.85
N GLY A 102 7.11 -0.66 -5.42
CA GLY A 102 6.69 -0.48 -4.05
C GLY A 102 7.21 -1.57 -3.09
N THR A 103 7.55 -1.16 -1.88
CA THR A 103 7.76 -2.07 -0.76
C THR A 103 7.08 -1.52 0.48
N MET A 104 6.17 -2.28 1.07
CA MET A 104 5.49 -1.96 2.32
C MET A 104 5.84 -2.96 3.41
N ARG A 105 5.78 -2.52 4.64
CA ARG A 105 5.93 -3.36 5.82
C ARG A 105 4.85 -3.05 6.84
N ASN A 106 4.24 -4.09 7.37
CA ASN A 106 3.30 -4.02 8.47
C ASN A 106 3.84 -4.89 9.62
N THR A 107 4.05 -4.29 10.79
CA THR A 107 4.55 -4.96 11.98
C THR A 107 3.68 -4.62 13.18
N GLY A 108 3.52 -5.58 14.09
CA GLY A 108 2.74 -5.33 15.30
C GLY A 108 2.90 -6.41 16.34
N ILE A 109 2.37 -6.09 17.51
CA ILE A 109 2.25 -7.03 18.64
C ILE A 109 0.75 -7.14 18.95
N GLU A 110 0.29 -8.37 19.13
CA GLU A 110 -1.06 -8.71 19.55
C GLU A 110 -0.97 -9.44 20.88
N VAL A 111 -1.80 -9.06 21.82
CA VAL A 111 -1.87 -9.64 23.17
C VAL A 111 -3.32 -9.99 23.46
N ASP A 112 -3.53 -11.23 23.84
CA ASP A 112 -4.80 -11.73 24.38
C ASP A 112 -4.54 -12.29 25.77
N LEU A 113 -5.31 -11.84 26.76
CA LEU A 113 -5.23 -12.29 28.15
C LEU A 113 -6.61 -12.71 28.65
N ASN A 114 -6.68 -13.89 29.21
CA ASN A 114 -7.85 -14.45 29.84
C ASN A 114 -7.56 -14.70 31.31
N ILE A 115 -8.30 -14.04 32.21
CA ILE A 115 -8.13 -14.11 33.65
C ILE A 115 -9.40 -14.66 34.29
N GLN A 116 -9.35 -15.86 34.83
CA GLN A 116 -10.42 -16.42 35.64
C GLN A 116 -10.34 -15.87 37.07
N ALA A 117 -10.85 -14.65 37.28
CA ALA A 117 -10.68 -13.93 38.51
C ALA A 117 -11.41 -14.58 39.70
N VAL A 118 -12.56 -15.21 39.46
CA VAL A 118 -13.35 -15.92 40.48
C VAL A 118 -13.88 -17.21 39.87
N LYS A 119 -13.74 -18.32 40.65
CA LYS A 119 -14.37 -19.58 40.32
C LYS A 119 -14.90 -20.23 41.56
N MET A 120 -16.21 -20.19 41.79
CA MET A 120 -16.96 -20.81 42.84
C MET A 120 -17.96 -21.80 42.28
N LYS A 121 -18.62 -22.57 43.13
CA LYS A 121 -19.59 -23.58 42.71
C LYS A 121 -20.75 -22.99 41.89
N ASP A 122 -21.24 -21.83 42.31
CA ASP A 122 -22.44 -21.19 41.73
C ASP A 122 -22.14 -19.82 41.10
N PHE A 123 -20.86 -19.41 41.06
CA PHE A 123 -20.44 -18.15 40.45
C PHE A 123 -19.05 -18.24 39.84
N SER A 124 -18.89 -17.73 38.62
CA SER A 124 -17.58 -17.57 37.98
C SER A 124 -17.49 -16.20 37.33
N TYR A 125 -16.30 -15.60 37.44
CA TYR A 125 -16.02 -14.30 36.81
C TYR A 125 -14.70 -14.39 36.04
N THR A 126 -14.79 -14.10 34.74
CA THR A 126 -13.67 -14.12 33.81
C THR A 126 -13.51 -12.77 33.15
N VAL A 127 -12.29 -12.28 33.06
CA VAL A 127 -11.94 -11.03 32.36
C VAL A 127 -11.09 -11.36 31.15
N ASN A 128 -11.52 -10.90 29.98
CA ASN A 128 -10.73 -10.98 28.74
C ASN A 128 -10.20 -9.58 28.40
N LEU A 129 -8.89 -9.49 28.17
CA LEU A 129 -8.22 -8.27 27.75
C LEU A 129 -7.52 -8.54 26.42
N VAL A 130 -7.85 -7.74 25.43
CA VAL A 130 -7.24 -7.82 24.09
C VAL A 130 -6.60 -6.48 23.77
N GLY A 131 -5.37 -6.51 23.30
CA GLY A 131 -4.64 -5.32 22.88
C GLY A 131 -3.79 -5.60 21.66
N ALA A 132 -3.67 -4.59 20.79
CA ALA A 132 -2.80 -4.70 19.61
C ALA A 132 -2.11 -3.37 19.31
N THR A 133 -0.88 -3.48 18.80
CA THR A 133 -0.19 -2.36 18.16
C THR A 133 0.06 -2.69 16.70
N ASN A 134 0.05 -1.66 15.87
CA ASN A 134 0.28 -1.81 14.43
C ASN A 134 1.14 -0.64 13.93
N GLU A 135 2.20 -0.95 13.21
CA GLU A 135 2.98 0.01 12.46
C GLU A 135 3.02 -0.38 10.98
N ASN A 136 2.43 0.45 10.14
CA ASN A 136 2.39 0.26 8.70
C ASN A 136 3.26 1.34 8.03
N LYS A 137 4.36 0.91 7.38
CA LYS A 137 5.32 1.80 6.71
C LYS A 137 5.49 1.49 5.25
N PHE A 138 5.59 2.55 4.46
CA PHE A 138 6.05 2.47 3.10
C PHE A 138 7.58 2.57 3.09
N LEU A 139 8.27 1.48 2.74
CA LEU A 139 9.72 1.40 2.89
C LEU A 139 10.46 1.95 1.69
N LYS A 140 9.94 1.71 0.48
CA LYS A 140 10.63 2.04 -0.76
C LYS A 140 9.65 2.23 -1.91
N PHE A 141 9.87 3.26 -2.73
CA PHE A 141 9.12 3.54 -3.96
C PHE A 141 10.04 3.60 -5.19
N SER A 142 11.06 2.77 -5.21
CA SER A 142 12.07 2.74 -6.26
C SER A 142 12.61 1.32 -6.45
N ASN A 143 13.22 1.09 -7.60
CA ASN A 143 14.01 -0.10 -7.89
C ASN A 143 15.31 0.31 -8.61
N ASN A 144 16.05 -0.62 -9.21
CA ASN A 144 17.32 -0.33 -9.85
C ASN A 144 17.19 0.52 -11.14
N GLU A 145 16.01 0.51 -11.76
CA GLU A 145 15.72 1.23 -13.01
C GLU A 145 14.95 2.51 -12.76
N PHE A 146 14.07 2.52 -11.76
CA PHE A 146 13.15 3.60 -11.43
C PHE A 146 13.50 4.19 -10.06
N THR A 147 14.26 5.29 -10.04
CA THR A 147 14.84 5.88 -8.82
C THR A 147 14.42 7.33 -8.56
N GLY A 148 13.69 7.95 -9.49
CA GLY A 148 13.39 9.39 -9.46
C GLY A 148 12.20 9.80 -8.60
N GLN A 149 11.43 8.85 -8.06
CA GLN A 149 10.21 9.15 -7.29
C GLN A 149 10.28 8.47 -5.93
N ASN A 150 10.09 9.25 -4.86
CA ASN A 150 10.11 8.80 -3.48
C ASN A 150 8.79 9.00 -2.75
N TYR A 151 7.79 9.58 -3.40
CA TYR A 151 6.45 9.76 -2.85
C TYR A 151 5.37 9.62 -3.93
N TYR A 152 4.16 9.41 -3.47
CA TYR A 152 2.95 9.37 -4.29
C TYR A 152 1.81 10.08 -3.55
N ASP A 153 1.18 11.03 -4.22
CA ASP A 153 0.08 11.82 -3.65
C ASP A 153 -1.28 11.18 -3.97
N LEU A 154 -2.07 10.99 -2.94
CA LEU A 154 -3.38 10.35 -2.98
C LEU A 154 -4.50 11.31 -2.53
N ALA A 155 -5.73 10.90 -2.79
CA ALA A 155 -6.96 11.53 -2.37
C ALA A 155 -7.05 13.00 -2.80
N ASN A 156 -7.70 13.25 -3.91
CA ASN A 156 -8.04 14.62 -4.34
C ASN A 156 -8.98 15.27 -3.33
N MET A 157 -8.77 16.55 -3.08
CA MET A 157 -9.81 17.39 -2.46
C MET A 157 -10.91 17.62 -3.47
N GLU A 158 -12.17 17.49 -3.05
CA GLU A 158 -13.31 17.80 -3.90
C GLU A 158 -13.49 19.32 -4.06
N SER A 159 -14.08 19.72 -5.22
CA SER A 159 -14.45 21.10 -5.48
C SER A 159 -15.45 21.61 -4.41
N PRO A 160 -15.35 22.88 -3.95
CA PRO A 160 -14.51 23.94 -4.49
C PRO A 160 -13.12 24.06 -3.89
N ASN A 161 -12.75 23.16 -3.00
CA ASN A 161 -11.49 23.19 -2.27
C ASN A 161 -10.33 22.74 -3.16
N GLN A 162 -9.79 23.65 -3.91
CA GLN A 162 -8.59 23.48 -4.71
C GLN A 162 -7.46 24.27 -4.06
N PRO A 163 -6.25 23.85 -4.15
CA PRO A 163 -5.65 22.73 -4.87
C PRO A 163 -5.02 21.70 -3.92
N GLY A 164 -5.13 20.43 -4.18
CA GLY A 164 -4.17 19.52 -3.57
C GLY A 164 -4.66 18.12 -3.33
N LYS A 165 -3.72 17.33 -2.92
CA LYS A 165 -3.89 15.98 -2.43
C LYS A 165 -3.95 16.03 -0.91
N LEU A 166 -4.80 15.21 -0.30
CA LEU A 166 -4.95 15.15 1.17
C LEU A 166 -3.93 14.24 1.82
N GLN A 167 -3.43 13.27 1.09
CA GLN A 167 -2.53 12.25 1.62
C GLN A 167 -1.31 12.09 0.74
N ARG A 168 -0.18 11.81 1.37
CA ARG A 168 1.07 11.46 0.72
C ARG A 168 1.58 10.13 1.26
N ILE A 169 1.90 9.21 0.36
CA ILE A 169 2.71 8.03 0.65
C ILE A 169 4.15 8.39 0.33
N GLU A 170 5.03 8.35 1.32
CA GLU A 170 6.42 8.73 1.18
C GLU A 170 7.33 7.64 1.77
N GLU A 171 8.51 7.46 1.18
CA GLU A 171 9.49 6.50 1.67
C GLU A 171 9.86 6.73 3.13
N GLY A 172 9.86 5.65 3.92
CA GLY A 172 10.17 5.68 5.34
C GLY A 172 9.05 6.17 6.25
N GLN A 173 7.94 6.67 5.70
CA GLN A 173 6.81 7.20 6.45
C GLN A 173 5.72 6.15 6.66
N ARG A 174 4.86 6.41 7.65
CA ARG A 174 3.63 5.64 7.87
C ARG A 174 2.63 5.92 6.76
N LEU A 175 1.85 4.90 6.41
CA LEU A 175 0.70 5.08 5.54
C LEU A 175 -0.42 5.83 6.24
N GLY A 176 -1.19 6.61 5.48
CA GLY A 176 -2.34 7.34 5.98
C GLY A 176 -2.01 8.70 6.60
N ASN A 177 -0.79 9.19 6.42
CA ASN A 177 -0.44 10.55 6.85
C ASN A 177 -1.18 11.57 5.98
N TYR A 178 -1.78 12.56 6.65
CA TYR A 178 -2.28 13.74 5.98
C TYR A 178 -1.13 14.64 5.53
N TYR A 179 -1.23 15.15 4.32
CA TYR A 179 -0.27 16.10 3.74
C TYR A 179 -1.05 17.30 3.21
N THR A 180 -1.16 18.33 4.04
CA THR A 180 -1.97 19.51 3.74
C THR A 180 -1.22 20.79 4.10
N TRP A 181 -1.73 21.91 3.63
CA TRP A 181 -1.26 23.22 4.02
C TRP A 181 -1.56 23.48 5.49
N LYS A 182 -0.57 23.97 6.23
CA LYS A 182 -0.74 24.45 7.60
C LYS A 182 -0.95 25.96 7.55
N TYR A 183 -2.06 26.45 8.09
CA TYR A 183 -2.29 27.89 8.24
C TYR A 183 -1.21 28.49 9.15
N ALA A 184 -0.46 29.45 8.63
CA ALA A 184 0.65 30.09 9.33
C ALA A 184 0.28 31.47 9.93
N GLY A 185 -0.92 31.95 9.68
CA GLY A 185 -1.38 33.28 10.07
C GLY A 185 -1.55 34.21 8.88
N ILE A 186 -1.92 35.42 9.17
CA ILE A 186 -1.98 36.54 8.22
C ILE A 186 -0.75 37.40 8.51
N ASP A 187 0.01 37.76 7.51
CA ASP A 187 1.16 38.65 7.66
C ASP A 187 0.72 40.13 7.78
N ALA A 188 1.71 41.04 7.91
CA ALA A 188 1.42 42.45 8.14
C ALA A 188 0.77 43.15 6.92
N ASP A 189 0.83 42.52 5.76
CA ASP A 189 0.32 43.05 4.50
C ASP A 189 -1.07 42.47 4.13
N GLY A 190 -1.62 41.55 4.89
CA GLY A 190 -2.97 40.95 4.81
C GLY A 190 -3.10 39.71 3.99
#